data_22851f5d567f156e9eaadc57300e3137
#
_entry.id   22851f5d567f156e9eaadc57300e3137
#
_cell.length_a   1.000
_cell.length_b   1.000
_cell.length_c   1.000
_cell.angle_alpha   90.00
_cell.angle_beta   90.00
_cell.angle_gamma   90.00
#
_symmetry.space_group_name_H-M   'P 1'
#
loop_
_entity.id
_entity.type
_entity.pdbx_description
1 polymer ?
#
loop_
_entity_poly.entity_id
_entity_poly.type
_entity_poly.pdbx_seq_one_letter_code
_entity_poly.pdbx_strand_id
1 'polypeptide(L)'
;MLEIEKRKMLSHSQPAGCSLSMKLFPFLLFVLFVLHASVAHAKVQPNIIFILTDDQGYGDLGRHGHPLLKTPQLDRLHDESVRFENFYVSPSCSPTRAALMTGMHEFRNGVTHTRAPREHLRNNATLLPQILKTAGYTTAHIGKWHLGWNDEYHPHRRGFDWTLQGAKHFDPKLTIYKNGQRPTHTQGKGFREDLYFDHAMSFIKQAGSQPFFLYLATYSPHTPLLAPEKYIEPYRGKCTDEEATYLGMIENIDFNVGRLLSFLKKQEIDQDTIIIFMNDNGVTVGLDIYNADMRGSKCTIWEGGSRAMSFWRWPGTWKPKTVTTLTAHLDVLPTLCELAGAEIPTKLQPQLEGFSLNPLLSSEKPIVGHNDRLLYQHVGRWPSGMAAQHKHAMAGVRQGNYLLVRSRPCDDPDCTVDVLGMQCHTLRSIEEGSTHANYTKNNGQFHWGVSPRGKWVLYDTKKDPGCQNDLSSEQPERVEAMAESYDRWWDDVYPTMVEHGGENQLTEILKKKRNISP
;
A
#
# COMPACT_ATOMS: atom_id res chain seq x y z
N MET A 1 29.11 -104.98 28.95
CA MET A 1 29.40 -105.46 30.29
C MET A 1 29.08 -104.33 31.22
N LEU A 2 27.98 -104.47 31.94
CA LEU A 2 27.76 -104.16 33.35
C LEU A 2 27.90 -102.66 33.66
N GLU A 3 26.82 -102.04 33.95
CA GLU A 3 25.95 -102.13 35.15
C GLU A 3 26.26 -100.99 36.12
N ILE A 4 25.25 -100.26 36.36
CA ILE A 4 24.50 -100.06 37.60
C ILE A 4 24.81 -98.77 38.34
N GLU A 5 23.79 -98.00 38.45
CA GLU A 5 23.06 -97.41 39.59
C GLU A 5 23.81 -96.36 40.42
N LYS A 6 23.26 -95.36 40.90
CA LYS A 6 22.08 -94.99 41.66
C LYS A 6 22.06 -93.49 41.99
N ARG A 7 20.88 -92.93 41.79
CA ARG A 7 20.12 -92.03 42.74
C ARG A 7 20.87 -91.01 43.65
N LYS A 8 20.46 -89.77 43.52
CA LYS A 8 19.57 -88.97 44.41
C LYS A 8 20.03 -87.51 44.43
N MET A 9 19.19 -86.61 44.26
CA MET A 9 18.26 -85.76 44.95
C MET A 9 18.52 -84.29 44.61
N LEU A 10 17.53 -83.66 44.01
CA LEU A 10 16.90 -82.38 44.38
C LEU A 10 17.78 -81.25 44.94
N SER A 11 17.90 -80.18 44.16
CA SER A 11 17.54 -78.84 44.66
C SER A 11 17.15 -77.92 43.50
N HIS A 12 15.95 -77.40 43.62
CA HIS A 12 15.40 -76.34 42.74
C HIS A 12 16.25 -75.08 42.81
N SER A 13 16.65 -74.55 41.67
CA SER A 13 16.95 -73.15 41.51
C SER A 13 16.35 -72.66 40.19
N GLN A 14 15.24 -71.98 40.27
CA GLN A 14 14.67 -71.26 39.17
C GLN A 14 15.68 -70.19 38.70
N PRO A 15 15.86 -69.96 37.42
CA PRO A 15 16.56 -68.79 36.94
C PRO A 15 15.62 -67.58 37.04
N ALA A 16 16.08 -66.55 37.70
CA ALA A 16 15.44 -65.22 37.77
C ALA A 16 15.24 -64.68 36.33
N GLY A 17 14.00 -64.68 35.90
CA GLY A 17 13.59 -64.09 34.64
C GLY A 17 13.86 -62.60 34.64
N CYS A 18 14.70 -62.13 33.74
CA CYS A 18 14.96 -60.73 33.47
C CYS A 18 13.73 -60.07 32.84
N SER A 19 12.83 -59.57 33.69
CA SER A 19 11.60 -58.85 33.25
C SER A 19 11.83 -57.34 33.03
N LEU A 20 13.03 -56.94 32.60
CA LEU A 20 13.37 -55.52 32.41
C LEU A 20 13.14 -54.98 30.98
N SER A 21 12.75 -55.80 30.01
CA SER A 21 12.63 -55.33 28.60
C SER A 21 11.24 -54.91 28.15
N MET A 22 10.18 -55.19 28.92
CA MET A 22 8.80 -54.94 28.43
C MET A 22 8.15 -53.65 28.95
N LYS A 23 8.78 -52.94 29.92
CA LYS A 23 8.25 -51.64 30.41
C LYS A 23 8.89 -50.40 29.77
N LEU A 24 10.02 -50.56 29.10
CA LEU A 24 10.70 -49.46 28.38
C LEU A 24 10.15 -49.18 26.98
N PHE A 25 9.54 -50.19 26.34
CA PHE A 25 9.03 -50.04 24.98
C PHE A 25 7.85 -49.08 24.84
N PRO A 26 6.83 -49.08 25.73
CA PRO A 26 5.77 -48.07 25.68
C PRO A 26 6.24 -46.67 26.07
N PHE A 27 7.26 -46.57 26.95
CA PHE A 27 7.82 -45.28 27.35
C PHE A 27 8.67 -44.65 26.23
N LEU A 28 9.43 -45.46 25.47
CA LEU A 28 10.17 -44.99 24.30
C LEU A 28 9.24 -44.58 23.16
N LEU A 29 8.14 -45.30 22.91
CA LEU A 29 7.11 -44.95 21.96
C LEU A 29 6.35 -43.69 22.39
N PHE A 30 6.08 -43.49 23.67
CA PHE A 30 5.44 -42.29 24.20
C PHE A 30 6.36 -41.07 24.09
N VAL A 31 7.67 -41.21 24.38
CA VAL A 31 8.68 -40.16 24.22
C VAL A 31 8.86 -39.81 22.72
N LEU A 32 8.88 -40.78 21.82
CA LEU A 32 8.91 -40.56 20.39
C LEU A 32 7.61 -39.89 19.86
N PHE A 33 6.46 -40.28 20.41
CA PHE A 33 5.16 -39.65 20.07
C PHE A 33 5.06 -38.22 20.62
N VAL A 34 5.57 -37.98 21.85
CA VAL A 34 5.65 -36.63 22.43
C VAL A 34 6.67 -35.77 21.70
N LEU A 35 7.80 -36.34 21.25
CA LEU A 35 8.77 -35.63 20.41
C LEU A 35 8.20 -35.33 18.99
N HIS A 36 7.37 -36.20 18.43
CA HIS A 36 6.66 -35.93 17.16
C HIS A 36 5.48 -34.96 17.34
N ALA A 37 4.79 -34.97 18.50
CA ALA A 37 3.72 -34.03 18.80
C ALA A 37 4.27 -32.63 19.16
N SER A 38 5.55 -32.51 19.52
CA SER A 38 6.21 -31.25 19.87
C SER A 38 6.93 -30.59 18.69
N VAL A 39 6.84 -31.13 17.48
CA VAL A 39 7.02 -30.33 16.27
C VAL A 39 5.75 -29.47 16.12
N ALA A 40 5.56 -28.55 17.06
CA ALA A 40 4.77 -27.38 16.78
C ALA A 40 5.28 -26.90 15.40
N HIS A 41 4.43 -26.91 14.39
CA HIS A 41 4.74 -26.23 13.14
C HIS A 41 5.11 -24.82 13.56
N ALA A 42 6.40 -24.54 13.64
CA ALA A 42 6.87 -23.16 13.74
C ALA A 42 6.15 -22.46 12.62
N LYS A 43 5.26 -21.51 12.96
CA LYS A 43 4.47 -20.77 11.97
C LYS A 43 5.50 -20.23 10.99
N VAL A 44 5.54 -20.79 9.78
CA VAL A 44 6.50 -20.38 8.76
C VAL A 44 6.23 -18.91 8.51
N GLN A 45 7.20 -18.07 8.83
CA GLN A 45 7.10 -16.65 8.57
C GLN A 45 7.10 -16.46 7.04
N PRO A 46 6.03 -15.91 6.45
CA PRO A 46 5.97 -15.77 5.01
C PRO A 46 6.96 -14.72 4.50
N ASN A 47 7.50 -14.91 3.33
CA ASN A 47 8.09 -13.82 2.57
C ASN A 47 6.99 -12.84 2.18
N ILE A 48 7.33 -11.55 2.08
CA ILE A 48 6.36 -10.51 1.75
C ILE A 48 6.91 -9.68 0.60
N ILE A 49 6.18 -9.64 -0.50
CA ILE A 49 6.44 -8.77 -1.66
C ILE A 49 5.29 -7.80 -1.78
N PHE A 50 5.58 -6.52 -1.61
CA PHE A 50 4.61 -5.44 -1.76
C PHE A 50 4.95 -4.65 -3.02
N ILE A 51 4.13 -4.78 -4.07
CA ILE A 51 4.25 -4.07 -5.34
C ILE A 51 3.32 -2.87 -5.31
N LEU A 52 3.89 -1.66 -5.42
CA LEU A 52 3.14 -0.41 -5.44
C LEU A 52 3.40 0.34 -6.74
N THR A 53 2.36 0.57 -7.52
CA THR A 53 2.44 1.39 -8.75
C THR A 53 2.13 2.85 -8.46
N ASP A 54 2.61 3.74 -9.32
CA ASP A 54 2.55 5.20 -9.17
C ASP A 54 1.65 5.82 -10.25
N ASP A 55 0.56 6.45 -9.85
CA ASP A 55 -0.43 7.07 -10.73
C ASP A 55 -1.24 6.11 -11.63
N GLN A 56 -1.31 4.84 -11.30
CA GLN A 56 -2.20 3.88 -11.94
C GLN A 56 -3.60 4.00 -11.31
N GLY A 57 -4.64 4.15 -12.12
CA GLY A 57 -6.02 4.21 -11.64
C GLY A 57 -6.60 2.85 -11.29
N TYR A 58 -7.67 2.81 -10.48
CA TYR A 58 -8.44 1.60 -10.20
C TYR A 58 -8.96 0.93 -11.49
N GLY A 59 -9.37 1.76 -12.48
CA GLY A 59 -9.86 1.28 -13.77
C GLY A 59 -8.78 0.69 -14.68
N ASP A 60 -7.50 0.91 -14.39
CA ASP A 60 -6.38 0.53 -15.27
C ASP A 60 -5.97 -0.94 -15.11
N LEU A 61 -6.94 -1.81 -15.29
CA LEU A 61 -6.81 -3.26 -15.22
C LEU A 61 -7.83 -3.94 -16.15
N GLY A 62 -7.43 -4.97 -16.87
CA GLY A 62 -8.33 -5.72 -17.75
C GLY A 62 -9.53 -6.29 -16.99
N ARG A 63 -9.30 -6.85 -15.79
CA ARG A 63 -10.38 -7.38 -14.92
C ARG A 63 -11.35 -6.34 -14.40
N HIS A 64 -10.97 -5.06 -14.38
CA HIS A 64 -11.87 -3.97 -14.02
C HIS A 64 -12.65 -3.41 -15.22
N GLY A 65 -12.48 -4.00 -16.41
CA GLY A 65 -13.27 -3.68 -17.59
C GLY A 65 -12.61 -2.66 -18.53
N HIS A 66 -11.32 -2.37 -18.39
CA HIS A 66 -10.63 -1.43 -19.27
C HIS A 66 -10.74 -1.86 -20.74
N PRO A 67 -11.27 -1.01 -21.66
CA PRO A 67 -11.62 -1.45 -23.01
C PRO A 67 -10.41 -1.73 -23.92
N LEU A 68 -9.26 -1.11 -23.67
CA LEU A 68 -8.07 -1.23 -24.50
C LEU A 68 -6.93 -1.99 -23.83
N LEU A 69 -6.70 -1.73 -22.53
CA LEU A 69 -5.55 -2.21 -21.77
C LEU A 69 -5.58 -3.73 -21.61
N LYS A 70 -4.43 -4.37 -21.82
CA LYS A 70 -4.25 -5.81 -21.62
C LYS A 70 -3.28 -6.07 -20.47
N THR A 71 -3.78 -6.73 -19.43
CA THR A 71 -3.01 -7.04 -18.21
C THR A 71 -3.14 -8.51 -17.81
N PRO A 72 -2.79 -9.49 -18.69
CA PRO A 72 -3.09 -10.89 -18.44
C PRO A 72 -2.42 -11.47 -17.19
N GLN A 73 -1.28 -10.96 -16.77
CA GLN A 73 -0.59 -11.41 -15.57
C GLN A 73 -1.18 -10.81 -14.30
N LEU A 74 -1.53 -9.52 -14.32
CA LEU A 74 -2.26 -8.86 -13.25
C LEU A 74 -3.68 -9.40 -13.13
N ASP A 75 -4.35 -9.68 -14.25
CA ASP A 75 -5.67 -10.31 -14.27
C ASP A 75 -5.63 -11.70 -13.60
N ARG A 76 -4.59 -12.49 -13.89
CA ARG A 76 -4.38 -13.77 -13.21
C ARG A 76 -4.08 -13.58 -11.71
N LEU A 77 -3.22 -12.63 -11.35
CA LEU A 77 -2.94 -12.31 -9.95
C LEU A 77 -4.21 -11.88 -9.21
N HIS A 78 -5.03 -11.05 -9.83
CA HIS A 78 -6.35 -10.65 -9.33
C HIS A 78 -7.23 -11.87 -9.05
N ASP A 79 -7.35 -12.81 -10.02
CA ASP A 79 -8.21 -13.98 -9.90
C ASP A 79 -7.70 -14.97 -8.83
N GLU A 80 -6.38 -15.06 -8.61
CA GLU A 80 -5.74 -15.90 -7.59
C GLU A 80 -5.69 -15.24 -6.19
N SER A 81 -6.23 -14.03 -6.00
CA SER A 81 -6.07 -13.21 -4.77
C SER A 81 -7.35 -13.04 -3.95
N VAL A 82 -7.18 -12.69 -2.68
CA VAL A 82 -8.17 -11.94 -1.92
C VAL A 82 -8.15 -10.51 -2.44
N ARG A 83 -9.29 -10.04 -2.94
CA ARG A 83 -9.45 -8.71 -3.56
C ARG A 83 -10.26 -7.80 -2.65
N PHE A 84 -9.71 -6.65 -2.35
CA PHE A 84 -10.42 -5.63 -1.57
C PHE A 84 -11.12 -4.66 -2.52
N GLU A 85 -12.45 -4.73 -2.58
CA GLU A 85 -13.25 -3.90 -3.48
C GLU A 85 -13.35 -2.45 -2.97
N ASN A 86 -13.41 -2.27 -1.65
CA ASN A 86 -13.49 -0.97 -0.99
C ASN A 86 -12.19 -0.65 -0.24
N PHE A 87 -11.08 -0.56 -0.99
CA PHE A 87 -9.78 -0.20 -0.44
C PHE A 87 -9.42 1.24 -0.83
N TYR A 88 -9.13 2.06 0.17
CA TYR A 88 -8.89 3.48 -0.04
C TYR A 88 -7.49 3.91 0.38
N VAL A 89 -6.96 4.86 -0.38
CA VAL A 89 -5.64 5.48 -0.18
C VAL A 89 -5.79 7.00 -0.12
N SER A 90 -4.71 7.69 0.25
CA SER A 90 -4.66 9.14 0.11
C SER A 90 -4.64 9.50 -1.38
N PRO A 91 -5.19 10.67 -1.76
CA PRO A 91 -5.33 11.04 -3.17
C PRO A 91 -4.01 11.45 -3.84
N SER A 92 -2.86 11.17 -3.22
CA SER A 92 -1.54 11.49 -3.78
C SER A 92 -0.41 10.65 -3.16
N CYS A 93 0.71 10.54 -3.89
CA CYS A 93 1.79 9.59 -3.68
C CYS A 93 2.44 9.61 -2.28
N SER A 94 3.06 10.75 -1.88
CA SER A 94 3.81 10.82 -0.61
C SER A 94 2.91 10.60 0.60
N PRO A 95 1.70 11.19 0.69
CA PRO A 95 0.74 10.89 1.74
C PRO A 95 0.44 9.40 1.87
N THR A 96 0.04 8.73 0.78
CA THR A 96 -0.23 7.29 0.79
C THR A 96 0.97 6.49 1.29
N ARG A 97 2.18 6.80 0.79
CA ARG A 97 3.41 6.09 1.16
C ARG A 97 3.77 6.29 2.63
N ALA A 98 3.53 7.50 3.18
CA ALA A 98 3.72 7.78 4.60
C ALA A 98 2.78 6.94 5.47
N ALA A 99 1.51 6.90 5.12
CA ALA A 99 0.51 6.13 5.86
C ALA A 99 0.75 4.62 5.77
N LEU A 100 1.12 4.08 4.61
CA LEU A 100 1.53 2.67 4.43
C LEU A 100 2.68 2.27 5.36
N MET A 101 3.70 3.14 5.48
CA MET A 101 4.89 2.85 6.27
C MET A 101 4.67 3.00 7.78
N THR A 102 3.64 3.72 8.22
CA THR A 102 3.45 4.08 9.63
C THR A 102 2.17 3.52 10.27
N GLY A 103 1.16 3.12 9.47
CA GLY A 103 -0.16 2.73 9.96
C GLY A 103 -0.97 3.89 10.55
N MET A 104 -0.53 5.13 10.33
CA MET A 104 -1.15 6.37 10.81
C MET A 104 -1.50 7.27 9.63
N HIS A 105 -2.54 8.07 9.78
CA HIS A 105 -2.87 9.09 8.78
C HIS A 105 -1.65 9.98 8.49
N GLU A 106 -1.42 10.28 7.22
CA GLU A 106 -0.25 11.01 6.74
C GLU A 106 -0.06 12.37 7.41
N PHE A 107 -1.15 13.03 7.80
CA PHE A 107 -1.09 14.33 8.49
C PHE A 107 -0.47 14.22 9.88
N ARG A 108 -0.66 13.10 10.60
CA ARG A 108 0.05 12.84 11.86
C ARG A 108 1.56 12.68 11.67
N ASN A 109 1.97 12.40 10.46
CA ASN A 109 3.38 12.27 10.08
C ASN A 109 3.96 13.52 9.43
N GLY A 110 3.16 14.59 9.32
CA GLY A 110 3.56 15.86 8.70
C GLY A 110 3.61 15.82 7.17
N VAL A 111 3.12 14.74 6.54
CA VAL A 111 3.16 14.59 5.08
C VAL A 111 1.84 15.04 4.48
N THR A 112 1.82 16.28 3.99
CA THR A 112 0.62 16.93 3.45
C THR A 112 0.72 17.28 1.98
N HIS A 113 1.88 17.03 1.34
CA HIS A 113 2.14 17.40 -0.05
C HIS A 113 3.14 16.42 -0.68
N THR A 114 3.30 16.47 -2.00
CA THR A 114 4.28 15.70 -2.78
C THR A 114 5.52 16.52 -3.14
N ARG A 115 5.78 17.61 -2.44
CA ARG A 115 6.94 18.48 -2.63
C ARG A 115 7.56 18.84 -1.29
N ALA A 116 8.91 18.92 -1.29
CA ALA A 116 9.68 19.32 -0.12
C ALA A 116 9.27 20.74 0.38
N PRO A 117 9.26 20.96 1.69
CA PRO A 117 9.58 19.99 2.75
C PRO A 117 8.38 19.12 3.20
N ARG A 118 7.19 19.33 2.66
CA ARG A 118 5.91 18.75 3.11
C ARG A 118 5.68 17.32 2.66
N GLU A 119 6.64 16.74 1.93
CA GLU A 119 6.73 15.30 1.62
C GLU A 119 7.63 14.55 2.61
N HIS A 120 8.35 15.28 3.48
CA HIS A 120 9.29 14.68 4.40
C HIS A 120 8.58 13.99 5.55
N LEU A 121 8.74 12.67 5.61
CA LEU A 121 8.24 11.88 6.73
C LEU A 121 9.10 12.15 7.98
N ARG A 122 8.47 12.57 9.08
CA ARG A 122 9.18 12.87 10.33
C ARG A 122 10.20 11.79 10.72
N ASN A 123 11.40 12.21 11.13
CA ASN A 123 12.53 11.31 11.37
C ASN A 123 12.32 10.38 12.57
N ASN A 124 11.52 10.76 13.55
CA ASN A 124 11.21 9.96 14.74
C ASN A 124 10.06 8.96 14.54
N ALA A 125 9.44 8.91 13.35
CA ALA A 125 8.43 7.89 13.03
C ALA A 125 9.08 6.50 12.97
N THR A 126 8.47 5.52 13.60
CA THR A 126 8.82 4.11 13.44
C THR A 126 8.11 3.55 12.22
N LEU A 127 8.83 2.89 11.33
CA LEU A 127 8.33 2.40 10.06
C LEU A 127 8.18 0.89 10.03
N LEU A 128 7.30 0.39 9.18
CA LEU A 128 7.06 -1.03 8.94
C LEU A 128 8.33 -1.87 8.80
N PRO A 129 9.34 -1.52 7.95
CA PRO A 129 10.55 -2.33 7.82
C PRO A 129 11.36 -2.41 9.13
N GLN A 130 11.34 -1.37 9.96
CA GLN A 130 12.00 -1.40 11.27
C GLN A 130 11.34 -2.40 12.22
N ILE A 131 10.01 -2.50 12.20
CA ILE A 131 9.25 -3.44 13.02
C ILE A 131 9.46 -4.87 12.49
N LEU A 132 9.39 -5.10 11.19
CA LEU A 132 9.60 -6.42 10.58
C LEU A 132 11.01 -6.97 10.86
N LYS A 133 12.02 -6.11 10.95
CA LYS A 133 13.39 -6.52 11.33
C LYS A 133 13.44 -7.11 12.74
N THR A 134 12.61 -6.67 13.67
CA THR A 134 12.58 -7.28 15.03
C THR A 134 12.08 -8.72 15.03
N ALA A 135 11.36 -9.11 13.97
CA ALA A 135 10.92 -10.48 13.71
C ALA A 135 11.87 -11.27 12.79
N GLY A 136 13.07 -10.75 12.51
CA GLY A 136 14.10 -11.46 11.73
C GLY A 136 14.01 -11.27 10.21
N TYR A 137 13.17 -10.37 9.72
CA TYR A 137 13.06 -10.11 8.28
C TYR A 137 14.28 -9.35 7.74
N THR A 138 14.79 -9.80 6.59
CA THR A 138 15.65 -8.97 5.74
C THR A 138 14.77 -8.06 4.88
N THR A 139 15.11 -6.77 4.81
CA THR A 139 14.22 -5.77 4.21
C THR A 139 14.85 -5.09 2.99
N ALA A 140 14.08 -4.96 1.91
CA ALA A 140 14.52 -4.25 0.71
C ALA A 140 13.51 -3.23 0.22
N HIS A 141 14.01 -2.11 -0.27
CA HIS A 141 13.27 -1.09 -1.00
C HIS A 141 13.84 -0.94 -2.40
N ILE A 142 13.02 -1.05 -3.42
CA ILE A 142 13.39 -0.86 -4.82
C ILE A 142 12.43 0.12 -5.47
N GLY A 143 12.96 1.21 -6.00
CA GLY A 143 12.21 2.19 -6.77
C GLY A 143 11.89 3.49 -6.05
N LYS A 144 10.66 3.97 -6.19
CA LYS A 144 10.22 5.27 -5.67
C LYS A 144 10.01 5.26 -4.16
N TRP A 145 10.68 6.16 -3.48
CA TRP A 145 10.49 6.39 -2.04
C TRP A 145 9.51 7.52 -1.74
N HIS A 146 9.84 8.73 -2.15
CA HIS A 146 9.02 9.94 -2.09
C HIS A 146 8.60 10.36 -0.67
N LEU A 147 9.47 10.13 0.32
CA LEU A 147 9.28 10.54 1.72
C LEU A 147 10.48 11.33 2.25
N GLY A 148 11.08 12.13 1.39
CA GLY A 148 12.25 12.96 1.62
C GLY A 148 13.48 12.51 0.83
N TRP A 149 14.35 13.48 0.50
CA TRP A 149 15.49 13.27 -0.42
C TRP A 149 16.85 13.30 0.29
N ASN A 150 16.95 13.96 1.44
CA ASN A 150 18.20 14.02 2.21
C ASN A 150 18.52 12.67 2.84
N ASP A 151 19.78 12.45 3.21
CA ASP A 151 20.28 11.17 3.74
C ASP A 151 19.45 10.68 4.96
N GLU A 152 19.05 11.59 5.84
CA GLU A 152 18.25 11.28 7.02
C GLU A 152 16.87 10.66 6.71
N TYR A 153 16.28 11.02 5.55
CA TYR A 153 14.98 10.51 5.10
C TYR A 153 15.12 9.30 4.19
N HIS A 154 16.36 9.00 3.72
CA HIS A 154 16.58 7.96 2.74
C HIS A 154 16.21 6.56 3.29
N PRO A 155 15.62 5.66 2.50
CA PRO A 155 15.12 4.36 2.98
C PRO A 155 16.19 3.53 3.72
N HIS A 156 17.47 3.60 3.34
CA HIS A 156 18.54 2.89 4.06
C HIS A 156 18.74 3.37 5.51
N ARG A 157 18.32 4.61 5.85
CA ARG A 157 18.28 5.13 7.24
C ARG A 157 16.97 4.79 7.94
N ARG A 158 15.98 4.32 7.20
CA ARG A 158 14.61 4.14 7.66
C ARG A 158 14.20 2.65 7.76
N GLY A 159 15.18 1.76 7.95
CA GLY A 159 14.95 0.36 8.27
C GLY A 159 15.16 -0.63 7.12
N PHE A 160 15.44 -0.18 5.91
CA PHE A 160 15.73 -1.08 4.81
C PHE A 160 17.21 -1.45 4.76
N ASP A 161 17.51 -2.76 4.74
CA ASP A 161 18.87 -3.30 4.65
C ASP A 161 19.47 -3.14 3.27
N TRP A 162 18.61 -3.18 2.25
CA TRP A 162 18.99 -3.04 0.87
C TRP A 162 18.07 -2.04 0.16
N THR A 163 18.63 -1.07 -0.55
CA THR A 163 17.82 -0.11 -1.31
C THR A 163 18.40 0.11 -2.69
N LEU A 164 17.53 0.29 -3.68
CA LEU A 164 17.89 0.63 -5.05
C LEU A 164 16.98 1.73 -5.57
N GLN A 165 17.60 2.77 -6.12
CA GLN A 165 16.90 3.88 -6.76
C GLN A 165 17.56 4.24 -8.09
N GLY A 166 16.77 4.75 -9.03
CA GLY A 166 17.24 5.26 -10.31
C GLY A 166 16.23 6.24 -10.91
N ALA A 167 16.70 7.40 -11.38
CA ALA A 167 15.82 8.50 -11.77
C ALA A 167 15.36 8.47 -13.23
N LYS A 168 16.18 7.95 -14.17
CA LYS A 168 15.86 7.95 -15.61
C LYS A 168 15.08 6.70 -16.02
N HIS A 169 14.23 6.80 -17.02
CA HIS A 169 13.46 5.69 -17.54
C HIS A 169 14.31 4.69 -18.33
N PHE A 170 15.20 5.18 -19.17
CA PHE A 170 16.12 4.35 -19.94
C PHE A 170 17.56 4.53 -19.47
N ASP A 171 18.28 3.45 -19.41
CA ASP A 171 19.67 3.39 -18.97
C ASP A 171 19.93 4.21 -17.70
N PRO A 172 19.18 3.93 -16.60
CA PRO A 172 19.27 4.72 -15.39
C PRO A 172 20.63 4.54 -14.71
N LYS A 173 21.15 5.62 -14.14
CA LYS A 173 22.19 5.50 -13.11
C LYS A 173 21.54 4.98 -11.83
N LEU A 174 21.87 3.76 -11.47
CA LEU A 174 21.33 3.09 -10.28
C LEU A 174 22.23 3.34 -9.08
N THR A 175 21.63 3.69 -7.96
CA THR A 175 22.32 3.79 -6.67
C THR A 175 21.81 2.69 -5.75
N ILE A 176 22.73 1.87 -5.26
CA ILE A 176 22.45 0.72 -4.41
C ILE A 176 23.10 0.95 -3.06
N TYR A 177 22.29 0.86 -1.99
CA TYR A 177 22.76 0.83 -0.61
C TYR A 177 22.55 -0.56 -0.06
N LYS A 178 23.57 -1.11 0.59
CA LYS A 178 23.49 -2.35 1.36
C LYS A 178 23.91 -2.05 2.79
N ASN A 179 23.27 -2.73 3.75
CA ASN A 179 23.50 -2.49 5.16
C ASN A 179 25.00 -2.50 5.52
N GLY A 180 25.45 -1.43 6.19
CA GLY A 180 26.86 -1.27 6.61
C GLY A 180 27.88 -1.02 5.48
N GLN A 181 27.46 -0.90 4.23
CA GLN A 181 28.34 -0.68 3.09
C GLN A 181 28.19 0.74 2.52
N ARG A 182 29.27 1.23 1.86
CA ARG A 182 29.17 2.46 1.08
C ARG A 182 28.24 2.24 -0.12
N PRO A 183 27.47 3.26 -0.55
CA PRO A 183 26.63 3.13 -1.72
C PRO A 183 27.46 2.83 -2.96
N THR A 184 26.94 1.95 -3.81
CA THR A 184 27.52 1.65 -5.11
C THR A 184 26.67 2.27 -6.21
N HIS A 185 27.32 2.74 -7.27
CA HIS A 185 26.67 3.30 -8.44
C HIS A 185 26.96 2.41 -9.64
N THR A 186 25.93 2.08 -10.40
CA THR A 186 26.08 1.31 -11.63
C THR A 186 25.22 1.91 -12.73
N GLN A 187 25.69 1.77 -13.98
CA GLN A 187 24.90 2.15 -15.15
C GLN A 187 24.02 0.97 -15.53
N GLY A 188 22.71 1.12 -15.40
CA GLY A 188 21.75 0.16 -15.94
C GLY A 188 21.70 0.23 -17.47
N LYS A 189 21.32 -0.87 -18.10
CA LYS A 189 21.01 -0.94 -19.53
C LYS A 189 19.58 -1.40 -19.73
N GLY A 190 18.77 -0.63 -20.44
CA GLY A 190 17.36 -0.94 -20.69
C GLY A 190 16.39 -0.09 -19.89
N PHE A 191 15.17 -0.54 -19.84
CA PHE A 191 14.08 0.20 -19.20
C PHE A 191 14.11 0.03 -17.67
N ARG A 192 13.88 1.10 -16.95
CA ARG A 192 14.06 1.18 -15.49
C ARG A 192 13.25 0.14 -14.73
N GLU A 193 11.98 -0.05 -15.08
CA GLU A 193 11.11 -1.02 -14.41
C GLU A 193 11.60 -2.45 -14.62
N ASP A 194 12.06 -2.81 -15.82
CA ASP A 194 12.67 -4.14 -16.07
C ASP A 194 13.86 -4.38 -15.13
N LEU A 195 14.72 -3.37 -14.96
CA LEU A 195 15.86 -3.43 -14.04
C LEU A 195 15.42 -3.54 -12.57
N TYR A 196 14.36 -2.85 -12.18
CA TYR A 196 13.83 -2.97 -10.81
C TYR A 196 13.37 -4.39 -10.49
N PHE A 197 12.66 -5.03 -11.41
CA PHE A 197 12.24 -6.42 -11.23
C PHE A 197 13.43 -7.40 -11.30
N ASP A 198 14.46 -7.14 -12.13
CA ASP A 198 15.69 -7.94 -12.14
C ASP A 198 16.43 -7.87 -10.80
N HIS A 199 16.56 -6.68 -10.25
CA HIS A 199 17.17 -6.48 -8.94
C HIS A 199 16.32 -7.05 -7.80
N ALA A 200 14.98 -7.00 -7.91
CA ALA A 200 14.07 -7.65 -6.98
C ALA A 200 14.28 -9.16 -6.93
N MET A 201 14.33 -9.81 -8.09
CA MET A 201 14.64 -11.25 -8.18
C MET A 201 16.04 -11.59 -7.68
N SER A 202 17.02 -10.71 -7.91
CA SER A 202 18.38 -10.86 -7.39
C SER A 202 18.41 -10.74 -5.85
N PHE A 203 17.70 -9.78 -5.27
CA PHE A 203 17.56 -9.64 -3.82
C PHE A 203 16.93 -10.90 -3.20
N ILE A 204 15.83 -11.40 -3.78
CA ILE A 204 15.15 -12.61 -3.31
C ILE A 204 16.11 -13.81 -3.27
N LYS A 205 16.93 -13.99 -4.32
CA LYS A 205 17.96 -15.05 -4.32
C LYS A 205 18.98 -14.86 -3.20
N GLN A 206 19.38 -13.62 -2.91
CA GLN A 206 20.37 -13.32 -1.87
C GLN A 206 19.79 -13.50 -0.45
N ALA A 207 18.49 -13.31 -0.25
CA ALA A 207 17.83 -13.55 1.03
C ALA A 207 17.88 -15.04 1.43
N GLY A 208 17.91 -15.95 0.45
CA GLY A 208 18.01 -17.39 0.69
C GLY A 208 16.82 -17.93 1.48
N SER A 209 17.09 -18.56 2.63
CA SER A 209 16.05 -19.11 3.52
C SER A 209 15.55 -18.13 4.58
N GLN A 210 16.07 -16.91 4.64
CA GLN A 210 15.58 -15.91 5.59
C GLN A 210 14.29 -15.26 5.10
N PRO A 211 13.31 -15.03 5.97
CA PRO A 211 12.11 -14.31 5.59
C PRO A 211 12.48 -12.90 5.15
N PHE A 212 11.85 -12.42 4.11
CA PHE A 212 12.14 -11.10 3.57
C PHE A 212 10.88 -10.25 3.37
N PHE A 213 11.06 -8.94 3.48
CA PHE A 213 10.10 -7.92 3.07
C PHE A 213 10.69 -7.11 1.92
N LEU A 214 10.08 -7.21 0.76
CA LEU A 214 10.44 -6.44 -0.43
C LEU A 214 9.35 -5.41 -0.73
N TYR A 215 9.68 -4.13 -0.59
CA TYR A 215 8.85 -3.01 -1.05
C TYR A 215 9.33 -2.60 -2.44
N LEU A 216 8.61 -3.07 -3.47
CA LEU A 216 8.89 -2.80 -4.89
C LEU A 216 7.92 -1.72 -5.37
N ALA A 217 8.39 -0.48 -5.35
CA ALA A 217 7.61 0.69 -5.70
C ALA A 217 8.03 1.23 -7.06
N THR A 218 7.24 0.97 -8.11
CA THR A 218 7.55 1.47 -9.45
C THR A 218 7.39 2.98 -9.53
N TYR A 219 8.05 3.61 -10.51
CA TYR A 219 7.71 4.98 -10.92
C TYR A 219 6.63 4.98 -12.00
N SER A 220 6.51 3.90 -12.76
CA SER A 220 5.48 3.76 -13.79
C SER A 220 4.12 3.53 -13.15
N PRO A 221 3.04 4.08 -13.76
CA PRO A 221 3.00 4.89 -14.98
C PRO A 221 3.06 6.41 -14.78
N HIS A 222 3.64 6.94 -13.69
CA HIS A 222 3.80 8.39 -13.43
C HIS A 222 4.61 9.09 -14.54
N THR A 223 4.27 10.32 -14.83
CA THR A 223 5.01 11.20 -15.76
C THR A 223 6.48 11.42 -15.35
N PRO A 224 7.40 11.66 -16.31
CA PRO A 224 7.20 11.72 -17.76
C PRO A 224 6.86 10.34 -18.34
N LEU A 225 5.96 10.30 -19.33
CA LEU A 225 5.49 9.05 -19.92
C LEU A 225 6.52 8.53 -20.92
N LEU A 226 7.06 7.37 -20.66
CA LEU A 226 8.03 6.67 -21.50
C LEU A 226 7.92 5.16 -21.28
N ALA A 227 7.83 4.41 -22.38
CA ALA A 227 7.85 2.95 -22.36
C ALA A 227 8.64 2.40 -23.55
N PRO A 228 9.13 1.15 -23.52
CA PRO A 228 9.65 0.50 -24.70
C PRO A 228 8.58 0.37 -25.78
N GLU A 229 8.94 0.68 -27.04
CA GLU A 229 8.01 0.76 -28.17
C GLU A 229 7.10 -0.46 -28.32
N LYS A 230 7.63 -1.66 -28.10
CA LYS A 230 6.86 -2.91 -28.18
C LYS A 230 5.60 -2.96 -27.29
N TYR A 231 5.55 -2.14 -26.23
CA TYR A 231 4.37 -2.01 -25.36
C TYR A 231 3.47 -0.86 -25.75
N ILE A 232 3.96 0.14 -26.49
CA ILE A 232 3.18 1.28 -26.99
C ILE A 232 2.42 0.90 -28.25
N GLU A 233 3.09 0.19 -29.16
CA GLU A 233 2.58 -0.17 -30.49
C GLU A 233 1.18 -0.78 -30.48
N PRO A 234 0.80 -1.69 -29.54
CA PRO A 234 -0.55 -2.25 -29.52
C PRO A 234 -1.68 -1.21 -29.35
N TYR A 235 -1.37 -0.03 -28.85
CA TYR A 235 -2.35 1.03 -28.54
C TYR A 235 -2.36 2.17 -29.56
N ARG A 236 -1.35 2.26 -30.45
CA ARG A 236 -1.27 3.32 -31.46
C ARG A 236 -2.50 3.33 -32.36
N GLY A 237 -3.00 4.54 -32.62
CA GLY A 237 -4.19 4.76 -33.42
C GLY A 237 -5.53 4.36 -32.77
N LYS A 238 -5.50 3.84 -31.52
CA LYS A 238 -6.72 3.54 -30.74
C LYS A 238 -7.03 4.62 -29.71
N CYS A 239 -6.04 5.42 -29.35
CA CYS A 239 -6.09 6.54 -28.41
C CYS A 239 -4.98 7.53 -28.78
N THR A 240 -4.80 8.58 -28.01
CA THR A 240 -3.70 9.53 -28.21
C THR A 240 -2.33 8.88 -27.96
N ASP A 241 -1.25 9.45 -28.52
CA ASP A 241 0.11 8.93 -28.30
C ASP A 241 0.52 8.99 -26.81
N GLU A 242 0.03 9.96 -26.07
CA GLU A 242 0.22 10.08 -24.63
C GLU A 242 -0.43 8.93 -23.89
N GLU A 243 -1.69 8.65 -24.17
CA GLU A 243 -2.44 7.53 -23.59
C GLU A 243 -1.86 6.17 -24.01
N ALA A 244 -1.48 6.02 -25.29
CA ALA A 244 -0.83 4.80 -25.76
C ALA A 244 0.48 4.52 -24.98
N THR A 245 1.25 5.57 -24.71
CA THR A 245 2.48 5.45 -23.91
C THR A 245 2.16 5.09 -22.45
N TYR A 246 1.15 5.72 -21.85
CA TYR A 246 0.68 5.40 -20.49
C TYR A 246 0.24 3.93 -20.36
N LEU A 247 -0.61 3.46 -21.28
CA LEU A 247 -1.05 2.06 -21.31
C LEU A 247 0.14 1.12 -21.52
N GLY A 248 1.10 1.49 -22.36
CA GLY A 248 2.34 0.73 -22.58
C GLY A 248 3.21 0.62 -21.33
N MET A 249 3.25 1.65 -20.47
CA MET A 249 3.94 1.58 -19.17
C MET A 249 3.28 0.55 -18.25
N ILE A 250 1.94 0.47 -18.23
CA ILE A 250 1.19 -0.50 -17.42
C ILE A 250 1.38 -1.91 -17.97
N GLU A 251 1.35 -2.11 -19.29
CA GLU A 251 1.62 -3.41 -19.91
C GLU A 251 3.04 -3.91 -19.59
N ASN A 252 4.03 -3.02 -19.51
CA ASN A 252 5.37 -3.38 -19.06
C ASN A 252 5.37 -3.83 -17.58
N ILE A 253 4.60 -3.19 -16.70
CA ILE A 253 4.43 -3.63 -15.31
C ILE A 253 3.82 -5.03 -15.29
N ASP A 254 2.74 -5.26 -16.04
CA ASP A 254 2.08 -6.56 -16.16
C ASP A 254 3.06 -7.66 -16.57
N PHE A 255 3.84 -7.42 -17.63
CA PHE A 255 4.87 -8.34 -18.10
C PHE A 255 5.88 -8.69 -16.98
N ASN A 256 6.35 -7.69 -16.26
CA ASN A 256 7.34 -7.87 -15.19
C ASN A 256 6.76 -8.59 -13.96
N VAL A 257 5.51 -8.33 -13.60
CA VAL A 257 4.80 -9.11 -12.58
C VAL A 257 4.73 -10.57 -12.98
N GLY A 258 4.43 -10.89 -14.24
CA GLY A 258 4.46 -12.25 -14.76
C GLY A 258 5.83 -12.92 -14.64
N ARG A 259 6.93 -12.17 -14.91
CA ARG A 259 8.31 -12.65 -14.71
C ARG A 259 8.58 -12.98 -13.24
N LEU A 260 8.18 -12.10 -12.32
CA LEU A 260 8.36 -12.30 -10.88
C LEU A 260 7.58 -13.51 -10.38
N LEU A 261 6.31 -13.66 -10.76
CA LEU A 261 5.49 -14.83 -10.37
C LEU A 261 6.10 -16.14 -10.86
N SER A 262 6.60 -16.16 -12.12
CA SER A 262 7.27 -17.32 -12.71
C SER A 262 8.59 -17.64 -12.00
N PHE A 263 9.32 -16.60 -11.61
CA PHE A 263 10.56 -16.74 -10.85
C PHE A 263 10.31 -17.36 -9.47
N LEU A 264 9.30 -16.91 -8.72
CA LEU A 264 8.97 -17.45 -7.39
C LEU A 264 8.60 -18.94 -7.47
N LYS A 265 7.84 -19.33 -8.47
CA LYS A 265 7.53 -20.75 -8.73
C LYS A 265 8.79 -21.57 -9.03
N LYS A 266 9.70 -21.03 -9.87
CA LYS A 266 10.98 -21.69 -10.20
C LYS A 266 11.91 -21.82 -8.99
N GLN A 267 11.82 -20.89 -8.04
CA GLN A 267 12.59 -20.94 -6.78
C GLN A 267 11.89 -21.79 -5.70
N GLU A 268 10.72 -22.35 -5.98
CA GLU A 268 9.90 -23.16 -5.06
C GLU A 268 9.52 -22.43 -3.76
N ILE A 269 9.41 -21.09 -3.80
CA ILE A 269 9.02 -20.24 -2.66
C ILE A 269 7.66 -19.56 -2.84
N ASP A 270 6.94 -19.86 -3.91
CA ASP A 270 5.64 -19.25 -4.24
C ASP A 270 4.59 -19.50 -3.14
N GLN A 271 4.60 -20.70 -2.53
CA GLN A 271 3.67 -21.09 -1.46
C GLN A 271 3.94 -20.37 -0.14
N ASP A 272 5.18 -19.95 0.09
CA ASP A 272 5.62 -19.29 1.31
C ASP A 272 5.73 -17.76 1.14
N THR A 273 5.18 -17.22 0.04
CA THR A 273 5.32 -15.81 -0.29
C THR A 273 3.95 -15.13 -0.43
N ILE A 274 3.75 -14.10 0.38
CA ILE A 274 2.63 -13.16 0.24
C ILE A 274 3.00 -12.15 -0.84
N ILE A 275 2.11 -11.97 -1.82
CA ILE A 275 2.22 -10.96 -2.86
C ILE A 275 1.06 -9.98 -2.70
N ILE A 276 1.38 -8.71 -2.58
CA ILE A 276 0.44 -7.61 -2.53
C ILE A 276 0.69 -6.73 -3.75
N PHE A 277 -0.34 -6.49 -4.53
CA PHE A 277 -0.33 -5.51 -5.62
C PHE A 277 -1.29 -4.38 -5.30
N MET A 278 -0.82 -3.14 -5.40
CA MET A 278 -1.60 -1.95 -5.10
C MET A 278 -1.11 -0.75 -5.90
N ASN A 279 -2.00 0.22 -6.16
CA ASN A 279 -1.64 1.56 -6.65
C ASN A 279 -1.66 2.59 -5.50
N ASP A 280 -0.90 3.67 -5.64
CA ASP A 280 -0.74 4.66 -4.55
C ASP A 280 -1.76 5.80 -4.58
N ASN A 281 -2.37 6.10 -5.70
CA ASN A 281 -3.46 7.07 -5.87
C ASN A 281 -4.17 6.86 -7.20
N GLY A 282 -5.15 7.69 -7.50
CA GLY A 282 -5.90 7.61 -8.74
C GLY A 282 -5.11 7.96 -9.99
N VAL A 283 -5.72 7.68 -11.13
CA VAL A 283 -5.21 7.89 -12.49
C VAL A 283 -4.87 9.35 -12.78
N THR A 284 -3.93 9.57 -13.71
CA THR A 284 -3.55 10.90 -14.22
C THR A 284 -3.76 11.04 -15.73
N VAL A 285 -3.70 9.95 -16.48
CA VAL A 285 -3.83 9.91 -17.94
C VAL A 285 -4.78 8.78 -18.32
N GLY A 286 -5.53 8.92 -19.41
CA GLY A 286 -6.44 7.89 -19.89
C GLY A 286 -7.83 7.88 -19.25
N LEU A 287 -8.16 8.91 -18.48
CA LEU A 287 -9.50 9.08 -17.91
C LEU A 287 -10.60 9.11 -18.99
N ASP A 288 -10.31 9.68 -20.16
CA ASP A 288 -11.23 9.72 -21.30
C ASP A 288 -11.48 8.33 -21.91
N ILE A 289 -10.55 7.40 -21.69
CA ILE A 289 -10.69 6.02 -22.11
C ILE A 289 -11.55 5.25 -21.09
N TYR A 290 -11.16 5.29 -19.82
CA TYR A 290 -11.85 4.52 -18.77
C TYR A 290 -11.43 4.93 -17.37
N ASN A 291 -12.40 5.07 -16.47
CA ASN A 291 -12.18 5.28 -15.04
C ASN A 291 -13.19 4.49 -14.18
N ALA A 292 -13.67 3.35 -14.68
CA ALA A 292 -14.65 2.50 -13.99
C ALA A 292 -15.89 3.28 -13.49
N ASP A 293 -16.41 4.20 -14.29
CA ASP A 293 -17.54 5.11 -13.99
C ASP A 293 -17.34 5.98 -12.73
N MET A 294 -16.13 6.05 -12.20
CA MET A 294 -15.79 6.79 -11.00
C MET A 294 -15.53 8.26 -11.30
N ARG A 295 -16.01 9.12 -10.39
CA ARG A 295 -15.69 10.54 -10.40
C ARG A 295 -14.29 10.81 -9.87
N GLY A 296 -13.59 11.77 -10.46
CA GLY A 296 -12.31 12.28 -10.00
C GLY A 296 -11.11 11.49 -10.53
N SER A 297 -9.94 11.95 -10.13
CA SER A 297 -8.63 11.41 -10.47
C SER A 297 -7.64 11.74 -9.36
N LYS A 298 -6.36 11.48 -9.54
CA LYS A 298 -5.29 11.94 -8.64
C LYS A 298 -5.56 13.36 -8.13
N CYS A 299 -5.24 13.62 -6.86
CA CYS A 299 -5.47 14.90 -6.18
C CYS A 299 -6.93 15.25 -5.96
N THR A 300 -7.83 14.28 -5.99
CA THR A 300 -9.22 14.44 -5.56
C THR A 300 -9.61 13.35 -4.57
N ILE A 301 -10.53 13.65 -3.67
CA ILE A 301 -11.03 12.67 -2.67
C ILE A 301 -12.16 11.78 -3.20
N TRP A 302 -12.58 11.99 -4.44
CA TRP A 302 -13.57 11.18 -5.13
C TRP A 302 -13.05 9.75 -5.34
N GLU A 303 -13.95 8.84 -5.75
CA GLU A 303 -13.62 7.44 -6.01
C GLU A 303 -12.42 7.28 -6.94
N GLY A 304 -12.39 7.98 -8.07
CA GLY A 304 -11.30 7.91 -9.04
C GLY A 304 -9.95 8.45 -8.55
N GLY A 305 -9.93 9.20 -7.44
CA GLY A 305 -8.70 9.74 -6.86
C GLY A 305 -8.14 8.92 -5.70
N SER A 306 -8.99 8.19 -4.99
CA SER A 306 -8.64 7.57 -3.71
C SER A 306 -8.99 6.09 -3.59
N ARG A 307 -9.82 5.52 -4.46
CA ARG A 307 -10.06 4.07 -4.51
C ARG A 307 -8.89 3.38 -5.20
N ALA A 308 -8.32 2.39 -4.55
CA ALA A 308 -7.16 1.67 -5.06
C ALA A 308 -7.48 0.20 -5.36
N MET A 309 -6.80 -0.34 -6.36
CA MET A 309 -6.65 -1.79 -6.51
C MET A 309 -5.89 -2.32 -5.29
N SER A 310 -6.33 -3.43 -4.72
CA SER A 310 -5.59 -4.09 -3.65
C SER A 310 -5.84 -5.60 -3.72
N PHE A 311 -4.82 -6.34 -4.19
CA PHE A 311 -4.86 -7.80 -4.38
C PHE A 311 -3.81 -8.45 -3.49
N TRP A 312 -4.25 -9.38 -2.63
CA TRP A 312 -3.40 -10.06 -1.65
C TRP A 312 -3.44 -11.56 -1.91
N ARG A 313 -2.31 -12.12 -2.32
CA ARG A 313 -2.18 -13.52 -2.68
C ARG A 313 -1.21 -14.24 -1.75
N TRP A 314 -1.66 -15.34 -1.15
CA TRP A 314 -0.83 -16.29 -0.43
C TRP A 314 -1.29 -17.70 -0.76
N PRO A 315 -0.69 -18.35 -1.77
CA PRO A 315 -1.12 -19.67 -2.23
C PRO A 315 -1.09 -20.71 -1.10
N GLY A 316 -2.07 -21.61 -1.10
CA GLY A 316 -2.19 -22.64 -0.05
C GLY A 316 -2.71 -22.14 1.30
N THR A 317 -2.67 -20.83 1.56
CA THR A 317 -3.14 -20.22 2.82
C THR A 317 -4.46 -19.49 2.64
N TRP A 318 -4.58 -18.64 1.63
CA TRP A 318 -5.79 -17.88 1.34
C TRP A 318 -6.49 -18.37 0.08
N LYS A 319 -7.81 -18.49 0.15
CA LYS A 319 -8.64 -18.75 -1.03
C LYS A 319 -9.00 -17.43 -1.70
N PRO A 320 -9.00 -17.38 -3.04
CA PRO A 320 -9.46 -16.20 -3.77
C PRO A 320 -10.91 -15.84 -3.39
N LYS A 321 -11.12 -14.58 -3.06
CA LYS A 321 -12.44 -14.02 -2.70
C LYS A 321 -12.45 -12.52 -2.83
N THR A 322 -13.65 -11.93 -2.82
CA THR A 322 -13.83 -10.49 -2.77
C THR A 322 -14.22 -10.04 -1.36
N VAL A 323 -13.55 -9.03 -0.84
CA VAL A 323 -13.83 -8.38 0.44
C VAL A 323 -14.43 -7.01 0.14
N THR A 324 -15.64 -6.76 0.61
CA THR A 324 -16.39 -5.51 0.40
C THR A 324 -16.36 -4.57 1.60
N THR A 325 -15.71 -4.98 2.68
CA THR A 325 -15.55 -4.15 3.89
C THR A 325 -14.68 -2.94 3.58
N LEU A 326 -14.99 -1.80 4.20
CA LEU A 326 -14.21 -0.57 4.09
C LEU A 326 -12.81 -0.76 4.70
N THR A 327 -11.79 -0.73 3.85
CA THR A 327 -10.39 -0.95 4.20
C THR A 327 -9.51 0.18 3.64
N ALA A 328 -8.30 0.32 4.14
CA ALA A 328 -7.43 1.41 3.74
C ALA A 328 -5.94 1.04 3.82
N HIS A 329 -5.11 1.84 3.19
CA HIS A 329 -3.66 1.75 3.27
C HIS A 329 -3.09 1.80 4.70
N LEU A 330 -3.82 2.40 5.65
CA LEU A 330 -3.51 2.40 7.08
C LEU A 330 -3.44 0.99 7.68
N ASP A 331 -4.19 0.05 7.11
CA ASP A 331 -4.34 -1.33 7.59
C ASP A 331 -3.17 -2.22 7.23
N VAL A 332 -2.31 -1.77 6.31
CA VAL A 332 -1.18 -2.55 5.80
C VAL A 332 -0.17 -2.86 6.90
N LEU A 333 0.26 -1.84 7.66
CA LEU A 333 1.26 -2.04 8.71
C LEU A 333 0.80 -3.04 9.78
N PRO A 334 -0.35 -2.86 10.46
CA PRO A 334 -0.77 -3.81 11.49
C PRO A 334 -1.00 -5.22 10.93
N THR A 335 -1.49 -5.33 9.68
CA THR A 335 -1.69 -6.63 9.02
C THR A 335 -0.36 -7.34 8.78
N LEU A 336 0.61 -6.67 8.19
CA LEU A 336 1.91 -7.28 7.89
C LEU A 336 2.69 -7.62 9.16
N CYS A 337 2.60 -6.80 10.21
CA CYS A 337 3.18 -7.12 11.51
C CYS A 337 2.56 -8.41 12.09
N GLU A 338 1.23 -8.56 12.09
CA GLU A 338 0.56 -9.76 12.58
C GLU A 338 0.94 -11.01 11.76
N LEU A 339 0.95 -10.91 10.43
CA LEU A 339 1.29 -12.03 9.55
C LEU A 339 2.76 -12.46 9.71
N ALA A 340 3.65 -11.49 9.91
CA ALA A 340 5.07 -11.72 10.15
C ALA A 340 5.39 -12.19 11.58
N GLY A 341 4.45 -12.12 12.51
CA GLY A 341 4.71 -12.34 13.93
C GLY A 341 5.59 -11.25 14.54
N ALA A 342 5.59 -10.05 13.99
CA ALA A 342 6.34 -8.89 14.46
C ALA A 342 5.52 -8.11 15.49
N GLU A 343 6.08 -7.87 16.67
CA GLU A 343 5.41 -7.12 17.71
C GLU A 343 5.48 -5.60 17.42
N ILE A 344 4.31 -4.96 17.34
CA ILE A 344 4.24 -3.51 17.22
C ILE A 344 4.59 -2.89 18.57
N PRO A 345 5.59 -1.97 18.63
CA PRO A 345 5.98 -1.32 19.87
C PRO A 345 4.79 -0.70 20.61
N THR A 346 4.66 -0.98 21.91
CA THR A 346 3.51 -0.54 22.73
C THR A 346 3.23 0.96 22.64
N LYS A 347 4.28 1.79 22.50
CA LYS A 347 4.15 3.25 22.32
C LYS A 347 3.46 3.66 21.03
N LEU A 348 3.44 2.78 20.00
CA LEU A 348 2.79 3.06 18.71
C LEU A 348 1.35 2.60 18.67
N GLN A 349 0.98 1.58 19.43
CA GLN A 349 -0.37 0.98 19.39
C GLN A 349 -1.50 2.02 19.54
N PRO A 350 -1.44 2.99 20.49
CA PRO A 350 -2.48 4.02 20.60
C PRO A 350 -2.53 5.03 19.45
N GLN A 351 -1.47 5.08 18.62
CA GLN A 351 -1.36 6.01 17.50
C GLN A 351 -1.80 5.40 16.18
N LEU A 352 -1.96 4.07 16.13
CA LEU A 352 -2.40 3.39 14.91
C LEU A 352 -3.87 3.71 14.61
N GLU A 353 -4.12 4.05 13.36
CA GLU A 353 -5.48 4.30 12.84
C GLU A 353 -5.93 3.15 11.91
N GLY A 354 -4.99 2.28 11.55
CA GLY A 354 -5.25 1.03 10.85
C GLY A 354 -5.48 -0.14 11.81
N PHE A 355 -6.10 -1.20 11.31
CA PHE A 355 -6.27 -2.48 12.02
C PHE A 355 -5.86 -3.63 11.10
N SER A 356 -5.62 -4.80 11.69
CA SER A 356 -5.23 -5.97 10.93
C SER A 356 -6.35 -6.49 10.05
N LEU A 357 -6.03 -6.70 8.77
CA LEU A 357 -6.92 -7.34 7.79
C LEU A 357 -6.86 -8.87 7.86
N ASN A 358 -6.00 -9.46 8.70
CA ASN A 358 -5.83 -10.91 8.76
C ASN A 358 -7.15 -11.67 8.97
N PRO A 359 -8.11 -11.24 9.81
CA PRO A 359 -9.42 -11.88 9.90
C PRO A 359 -10.21 -11.86 8.58
N LEU A 360 -10.10 -10.79 7.79
CA LEU A 360 -10.72 -10.69 6.46
C LEU A 360 -9.99 -11.54 5.41
N LEU A 361 -8.68 -11.71 5.53
CA LEU A 361 -7.87 -12.53 4.64
C LEU A 361 -8.09 -14.02 4.89
N SER A 362 -8.06 -14.45 6.16
CA SER A 362 -8.06 -15.86 6.57
C SER A 362 -9.46 -16.46 6.72
N SER A 363 -10.46 -15.66 7.08
CA SER A 363 -11.84 -16.11 7.28
C SER A 363 -12.85 -15.09 6.75
N GLU A 364 -14.08 -15.52 6.57
CA GLU A 364 -15.19 -14.63 6.19
C GLU A 364 -15.81 -13.89 7.41
N LYS A 365 -15.17 -13.98 8.58
CA LYS A 365 -15.72 -13.36 9.79
C LYS A 365 -15.60 -11.84 9.72
N PRO A 366 -16.67 -11.11 10.08
CA PRO A 366 -16.61 -9.66 10.20
C PRO A 366 -15.57 -9.24 11.26
N ILE A 367 -14.88 -8.14 11.02
CA ILE A 367 -14.05 -7.51 12.04
C ILE A 367 -14.97 -6.66 12.92
N VAL A 368 -14.89 -6.84 14.23
CA VAL A 368 -15.69 -6.06 15.20
C VAL A 368 -15.28 -4.58 15.10
N GLY A 369 -16.27 -3.68 15.05
CA GLY A 369 -16.03 -2.24 14.93
C GLY A 369 -15.76 -1.73 13.51
N HIS A 370 -15.74 -2.61 12.51
CA HIS A 370 -15.44 -2.22 11.13
C HIS A 370 -16.58 -1.49 10.44
N ASN A 371 -17.83 -1.82 10.78
CA ASN A 371 -19.01 -1.21 10.16
C ASN A 371 -19.17 0.27 10.51
N ASP A 372 -18.63 0.70 11.65
CA ASP A 372 -18.70 2.08 12.15
C ASP A 372 -17.43 2.89 11.85
N ARG A 373 -16.47 2.28 11.14
CA ARG A 373 -15.21 2.93 10.79
C ARG A 373 -15.46 4.19 9.98
N LEU A 374 -14.77 5.27 10.39
CA LEU A 374 -14.63 6.49 9.64
C LEU A 374 -13.22 6.55 9.04
N LEU A 375 -13.12 6.85 7.76
CA LEU A 375 -11.87 7.18 7.10
C LEU A 375 -11.91 8.64 6.69
N TYR A 376 -10.91 9.40 7.13
CA TYR A 376 -10.76 10.80 6.78
C TYR A 376 -9.84 10.91 5.58
N GLN A 377 -10.20 11.79 4.66
CA GLN A 377 -9.42 12.05 3.45
C GLN A 377 -9.32 13.56 3.23
N HIS A 378 -8.17 13.99 2.80
CA HIS A 378 -7.95 15.38 2.42
C HIS A 378 -6.85 15.42 1.36
N VAL A 379 -7.01 16.29 0.37
CA VAL A 379 -5.98 16.42 -0.67
C VAL A 379 -4.67 16.99 -0.13
N GLY A 380 -4.73 17.76 0.94
CA GLY A 380 -3.57 18.54 1.36
C GLY A 380 -3.27 19.66 0.35
N ARG A 381 -2.01 19.86 0.02
CA ARG A 381 -1.53 20.72 -1.07
C ARG A 381 -1.95 22.18 -1.02
N TRP A 382 -2.46 22.68 0.10
CA TRP A 382 -2.69 24.11 0.31
C TRP A 382 -1.39 24.92 0.20
N PRO A 383 -1.45 26.23 -0.07
CA PRO A 383 -0.28 27.11 0.01
C PRO A 383 0.34 27.06 1.41
N SER A 384 1.66 27.13 1.50
CA SER A 384 2.37 27.02 2.77
C SER A 384 1.87 28.05 3.80
N GLY A 385 1.63 27.59 5.02
CA GLY A 385 1.11 28.41 6.11
C GLY A 385 -0.41 28.63 6.08
N MET A 386 -1.13 28.02 5.13
CA MET A 386 -2.57 28.21 4.96
C MET A 386 -3.42 26.97 5.33
N ALA A 387 -2.84 26.04 6.09
CA ALA A 387 -3.53 24.80 6.47
C ALA A 387 -4.88 25.06 7.14
N ALA A 388 -4.94 26.03 8.09
CA ALA A 388 -6.16 26.35 8.82
C ALA A 388 -7.30 26.83 7.91
N GLN A 389 -6.99 27.66 6.91
CA GLN A 389 -7.97 28.17 5.95
C GLN A 389 -8.48 27.08 4.99
N HIS A 390 -7.71 25.99 4.85
CA HIS A 390 -8.04 24.89 3.95
C HIS A 390 -8.63 23.68 4.67
N LYS A 391 -9.03 23.80 5.95
CA LYS A 391 -9.63 22.72 6.75
C LYS A 391 -10.70 21.93 5.95
N HIS A 392 -11.54 22.64 5.23
CA HIS A 392 -12.65 22.06 4.49
C HIS A 392 -12.46 22.05 2.95
N ALA A 393 -11.24 22.30 2.48
CA ALA A 393 -10.95 22.31 1.04
C ALA A 393 -10.57 20.93 0.54
N MET A 394 -11.40 20.31 -0.29
CA MET A 394 -11.23 18.92 -0.76
C MET A 394 -11.08 17.95 0.42
N ALA A 395 -12.01 18.05 1.34
CA ALA A 395 -12.14 17.24 2.55
C ALA A 395 -13.19 16.17 2.37
N GLY A 396 -12.98 14.99 2.92
CA GLY A 396 -13.91 13.87 2.83
C GLY A 396 -13.89 12.95 4.04
N VAL A 397 -15.04 12.33 4.27
CA VAL A 397 -15.22 11.28 5.28
C VAL A 397 -15.91 10.10 4.62
N ARG A 398 -15.39 8.89 4.86
CA ARG A 398 -16.03 7.65 4.42
C ARG A 398 -16.54 6.85 5.60
N GLN A 399 -17.75 6.30 5.43
CA GLN A 399 -18.35 5.35 6.38
C GLN A 399 -19.13 4.28 5.60
N GLY A 400 -18.68 3.05 5.63
CA GLY A 400 -19.26 1.99 4.80
C GLY A 400 -19.20 2.36 3.31
N ASN A 401 -20.35 2.47 2.66
CA ASN A 401 -20.46 2.88 1.25
C ASN A 401 -20.67 4.39 1.07
N TYR A 402 -20.78 5.14 2.16
CA TYR A 402 -21.04 6.58 2.07
C TYR A 402 -19.76 7.38 2.02
N LEU A 403 -19.75 8.39 1.15
CA LEU A 403 -18.73 9.42 1.03
C LEU A 403 -19.36 10.79 1.27
N LEU A 404 -18.96 11.45 2.34
CA LEU A 404 -19.27 12.85 2.60
C LEU A 404 -18.12 13.72 2.09
N VAL A 405 -18.40 14.72 1.27
CA VAL A 405 -17.41 15.57 0.61
C VAL A 405 -17.70 17.04 0.85
N ARG A 406 -16.66 17.81 1.13
CA ARG A 406 -16.67 19.27 1.05
C ARG A 406 -15.50 19.70 0.17
N SER A 407 -15.80 20.25 -1.00
CA SER A 407 -14.78 20.57 -1.99
C SER A 407 -14.23 21.98 -1.84
N ARG A 408 -14.98 22.92 -1.22
CA ARG A 408 -14.55 24.30 -0.97
C ARG A 408 -14.68 24.69 0.50
N PRO A 409 -13.79 25.59 1.01
CA PRO A 409 -13.76 25.92 2.43
C PRO A 409 -14.90 26.81 2.90
N CYS A 410 -15.51 27.60 2.03
CA CYS A 410 -16.54 28.58 2.38
C CYS A 410 -17.62 28.72 1.30
N ASP A 411 -18.77 29.30 1.67
CA ASP A 411 -19.90 29.60 0.77
C ASP A 411 -19.78 30.96 0.08
N ASP A 412 -18.85 31.81 0.52
CA ASP A 412 -18.65 33.14 -0.01
C ASP A 412 -18.18 33.09 -1.46
N PRO A 413 -18.91 33.65 -2.44
CA PRO A 413 -18.47 33.73 -3.83
C PRO A 413 -17.18 34.55 -4.00
N ASP A 414 -16.91 35.48 -3.10
CA ASP A 414 -15.72 36.34 -3.10
C ASP A 414 -14.58 35.77 -2.22
N CYS A 415 -14.73 34.54 -1.74
CA CYS A 415 -13.71 33.86 -0.94
C CYS A 415 -12.39 33.79 -1.71
N THR A 416 -11.41 34.52 -1.21
CA THR A 416 -10.05 34.60 -1.76
C THR A 416 -9.19 33.38 -1.44
N VAL A 417 -9.70 32.45 -0.63
CA VAL A 417 -9.02 31.16 -0.40
C VAL A 417 -9.02 30.39 -1.69
N ASP A 418 -7.89 30.48 -2.40
CA ASP A 418 -7.65 29.76 -3.63
C ASP A 418 -7.58 28.26 -3.34
N VAL A 419 -8.71 27.58 -3.53
CA VAL A 419 -8.80 26.11 -3.48
C VAL A 419 -7.90 25.49 -4.53
N LEU A 420 -7.59 26.24 -5.58
CA LEU A 420 -6.75 25.86 -6.71
C LEU A 420 -5.27 26.19 -6.51
N GLY A 421 -4.94 27.05 -5.56
CA GLY A 421 -3.58 27.21 -5.06
C GLY A 421 -3.01 25.92 -4.46
N MET A 422 -3.86 24.92 -4.33
CA MET A 422 -3.49 23.53 -4.21
C MET A 422 -2.83 23.06 -5.51
N GLN A 423 -1.66 23.54 -5.85
CA GLN A 423 -0.84 23.29 -7.04
C GLN A 423 -0.95 21.86 -7.61
N CYS A 424 -2.16 21.38 -7.81
CA CYS A 424 -2.44 20.25 -8.65
C CYS A 424 -2.61 20.82 -10.05
N HIS A 425 -1.61 20.61 -10.90
CA HIS A 425 -1.66 21.02 -12.30
C HIS A 425 -2.97 20.59 -12.96
N THR A 426 -3.52 19.45 -12.56
CA THR A 426 -4.77 18.90 -13.05
C THR A 426 -5.97 19.81 -12.76
N LEU A 427 -6.13 20.33 -11.54
CA LEU A 427 -7.27 21.22 -11.22
C LEU A 427 -7.10 22.59 -11.88
N ARG A 428 -5.90 23.13 -11.88
CA ARG A 428 -5.59 24.42 -12.50
C ARG A 428 -5.77 24.37 -14.03
N SER A 429 -5.31 23.27 -14.66
CA SER A 429 -5.44 23.09 -16.10
C SER A 429 -6.88 22.90 -16.57
N ILE A 430 -7.77 22.36 -15.74
CA ILE A 430 -9.19 22.20 -16.04
C ILE A 430 -9.91 23.55 -16.07
N GLU A 431 -9.65 24.47 -15.14
CA GLU A 431 -10.25 25.81 -15.13
C GLU A 431 -9.64 26.73 -16.20
N GLU A 432 -8.36 26.59 -16.53
CA GLU A 432 -7.66 27.38 -17.54
C GLU A 432 -7.88 26.89 -18.98
N GLY A 433 -8.70 25.85 -19.18
CA GLY A 433 -9.07 25.38 -20.53
C GLY A 433 -8.00 24.59 -21.25
N SER A 434 -7.06 23.96 -20.50
CA SER A 434 -6.06 23.07 -21.07
C SER A 434 -6.66 21.77 -21.61
N THR A 435 -5.86 20.95 -22.28
CA THR A 435 -6.28 19.68 -22.89
C THR A 435 -6.94 18.70 -21.93
N HIS A 436 -6.66 18.82 -20.62
CA HIS A 436 -7.40 18.12 -19.57
C HIS A 436 -8.82 18.65 -19.36
N ALA A 437 -9.16 19.82 -19.90
CA ALA A 437 -10.53 20.34 -19.92
C ALA A 437 -11.47 19.57 -20.86
N ASN A 438 -10.96 18.71 -21.73
CA ASN A 438 -11.80 17.82 -22.53
C ASN A 438 -12.61 16.83 -21.68
N TYR A 439 -12.20 16.57 -20.45
CA TYR A 439 -12.96 15.83 -19.46
C TYR A 439 -14.35 16.36 -19.19
N THR A 440 -14.51 17.68 -19.29
CA THR A 440 -15.81 18.33 -19.10
C THR A 440 -16.65 18.34 -20.39
N LYS A 441 -16.04 18.13 -21.56
CA LYS A 441 -16.72 18.29 -22.83
C LYS A 441 -17.45 17.06 -23.35
N ASN A 442 -16.95 15.87 -23.10
CA ASN A 442 -17.41 14.69 -23.84
C ASN A 442 -18.58 13.94 -23.24
N ASN A 443 -18.94 14.08 -21.97
CA ASN A 443 -20.10 13.34 -21.45
C ASN A 443 -20.94 14.01 -20.36
N GLY A 444 -20.65 15.21 -19.90
CA GLY A 444 -21.38 15.78 -18.74
C GLY A 444 -21.29 14.96 -17.45
N GLN A 445 -20.65 13.80 -17.51
CA GLN A 445 -20.57 12.83 -16.41
C GLN A 445 -19.39 13.07 -15.48
N PHE A 446 -18.35 13.74 -15.96
CA PHE A 446 -17.16 13.99 -15.16
C PHE A 446 -16.97 15.47 -14.89
N HIS A 447 -18.00 16.10 -14.36
CA HIS A 447 -17.72 17.36 -13.69
C HIS A 447 -16.72 17.06 -12.57
N TRP A 448 -15.55 17.65 -12.62
CA TRP A 448 -14.69 17.87 -11.46
C TRP A 448 -15.46 18.66 -10.39
N GLY A 449 -16.77 18.71 -10.60
CA GLY A 449 -17.87 19.30 -9.90
C GLY A 449 -17.45 19.66 -8.53
N VAL A 450 -17.14 20.86 -8.45
CA VAL A 450 -17.15 21.58 -7.20
C VAL A 450 -18.52 21.32 -6.64
N SER A 451 -18.62 20.59 -5.52
CA SER A 451 -19.87 20.55 -4.78
C SER A 451 -20.33 21.98 -4.50
N PRO A 452 -21.61 22.23 -4.28
CA PRO A 452 -22.10 23.54 -3.93
C PRO A 452 -21.14 24.15 -2.90
N ARG A 453 -20.67 25.38 -3.16
CA ARG A 453 -19.65 26.06 -2.36
C ARG A 453 -19.94 25.90 -0.87
N GLY A 454 -18.94 25.45 -0.11
CA GLY A 454 -18.97 25.40 1.34
C GLY A 454 -19.91 24.40 2.01
N LYS A 455 -20.65 23.59 1.25
CA LYS A 455 -21.57 22.59 1.81
C LYS A 455 -20.97 21.19 1.78
N TRP A 456 -21.30 20.42 2.79
CA TRP A 456 -21.10 19.00 2.79
C TRP A 456 -22.15 18.34 1.85
N VAL A 457 -21.70 17.40 1.02
CA VAL A 457 -22.52 16.65 0.07
C VAL A 457 -22.27 15.16 0.30
N LEU A 458 -23.35 14.37 0.37
CA LEU A 458 -23.32 12.95 0.71
C LEU A 458 -23.63 12.10 -0.52
N TYR A 459 -22.86 11.03 -0.73
CA TYR A 459 -23.05 10.08 -1.81
C TYR A 459 -23.01 8.63 -1.30
N ASP A 460 -23.75 7.73 -1.96
CA ASP A 460 -23.61 6.26 -1.81
C ASP A 460 -22.75 5.76 -2.97
N THR A 461 -21.44 5.65 -2.77
CA THR A 461 -20.48 5.33 -3.83
C THR A 461 -20.60 3.91 -4.37
N LYS A 462 -21.29 3.01 -3.69
CA LYS A 462 -21.59 1.68 -4.21
C LYS A 462 -22.65 1.72 -5.30
N LYS A 463 -23.67 2.57 -5.14
CA LYS A 463 -24.76 2.73 -6.12
C LYS A 463 -24.44 3.79 -7.18
N ASP A 464 -23.61 4.76 -6.81
CA ASP A 464 -23.28 5.94 -7.60
C ASP A 464 -21.79 6.26 -7.49
N PRO A 465 -20.91 5.47 -8.13
CA PRO A 465 -19.47 5.74 -8.13
C PRO A 465 -19.10 7.07 -8.82
N GLY A 466 -19.97 7.55 -9.70
CA GLY A 466 -19.88 8.87 -10.34
C GLY A 466 -20.26 10.03 -9.42
N CYS A 467 -20.79 9.78 -8.23
CA CYS A 467 -21.20 10.80 -7.25
C CYS A 467 -22.07 11.90 -7.90
N GLN A 468 -23.15 11.50 -8.57
CA GLN A 468 -24.08 12.38 -9.28
C GLN A 468 -25.31 12.71 -8.42
N ASN A 469 -25.68 11.82 -7.51
CA ASN A 469 -26.91 11.93 -6.73
C ASN A 469 -26.60 12.34 -5.28
N ASP A 470 -26.86 13.60 -4.94
CA ASP A 470 -26.69 14.16 -3.60
C ASP A 470 -27.78 13.67 -2.66
N LEU A 471 -27.40 12.94 -1.61
CA LEU A 471 -28.28 12.39 -0.57
C LEU A 471 -28.34 13.27 0.69
N SER A 472 -27.73 14.46 0.69
CA SER A 472 -27.61 15.29 1.89
C SER A 472 -28.95 15.69 2.50
N SER A 473 -29.94 15.98 1.66
CA SER A 473 -31.30 16.33 2.11
C SER A 473 -32.09 15.13 2.61
N GLU A 474 -31.76 13.91 2.15
CA GLU A 474 -32.43 12.66 2.56
C GLU A 474 -31.85 12.09 3.86
N GLN A 475 -30.58 12.40 4.17
CA GLN A 475 -29.85 11.87 5.32
C GLN A 475 -29.14 12.97 6.13
N PRO A 476 -29.84 14.02 6.60
CA PRO A 476 -29.21 15.16 7.25
C PRO A 476 -28.47 14.78 8.55
N GLU A 477 -29.01 13.86 9.35
CA GLU A 477 -28.36 13.38 10.58
C GLU A 477 -27.01 12.69 10.31
N ARG A 478 -26.91 11.92 9.22
CA ARG A 478 -25.65 11.30 8.80
C ARG A 478 -24.65 12.36 8.37
N VAL A 479 -25.08 13.35 7.59
CA VAL A 479 -24.24 14.47 7.16
C VAL A 479 -23.64 15.18 8.36
N GLU A 480 -24.49 15.54 9.33
CA GLU A 480 -24.06 16.23 10.56
C GLU A 480 -23.06 15.39 11.36
N ALA A 481 -23.38 14.11 11.64
CA ALA A 481 -22.51 13.22 12.41
C ALA A 481 -21.14 13.02 11.75
N MET A 482 -21.10 12.84 10.44
CA MET A 482 -19.85 12.68 9.69
C MET A 482 -19.06 13.98 9.61
N ALA A 483 -19.72 15.14 9.43
CA ALA A 483 -19.08 16.46 9.40
C ALA A 483 -18.45 16.82 10.75
N GLU A 484 -19.17 16.62 11.85
CA GLU A 484 -18.65 16.82 13.20
C GLU A 484 -17.47 15.88 13.50
N SER A 485 -17.52 14.64 13.02
CA SER A 485 -16.41 13.70 13.19
C SER A 485 -15.16 14.17 12.48
N TYR A 486 -15.31 14.74 11.27
CA TYR A 486 -14.22 15.36 10.52
C TYR A 486 -13.60 16.53 11.27
N ASP A 487 -14.44 17.41 11.84
CA ASP A 487 -13.96 18.56 12.57
C ASP A 487 -13.14 18.16 13.81
N ARG A 488 -13.61 17.15 14.55
CA ARG A 488 -12.86 16.59 15.70
C ARG A 488 -11.54 15.95 15.26
N TRP A 489 -11.56 15.18 14.18
CA TRP A 489 -10.35 14.58 13.64
C TRP A 489 -9.33 15.63 13.18
N TRP A 490 -9.78 16.67 12.46
CA TRP A 490 -8.90 17.75 12.02
C TRP A 490 -8.24 18.47 13.19
N ASP A 491 -9.02 18.82 14.21
CA ASP A 491 -8.53 19.53 15.39
C ASP A 491 -7.50 18.68 16.18
N ASP A 492 -7.63 17.37 16.15
CA ASP A 492 -6.69 16.43 16.74
C ASP A 492 -5.38 16.27 15.91
N VAL A 493 -5.46 16.21 14.58
CA VAL A 493 -4.26 16.03 13.75
C VAL A 493 -3.51 17.34 13.45
N TYR A 494 -4.22 18.46 13.47
CA TYR A 494 -3.69 19.77 13.06
C TYR A 494 -2.42 20.20 13.81
N PRO A 495 -2.30 20.13 15.14
CA PRO A 495 -1.09 20.50 15.86
C PRO A 495 0.14 19.73 15.39
N THR A 496 0.01 18.39 15.30
CA THR A 496 1.09 17.50 14.87
C THR A 496 1.47 17.74 13.40
N MET A 497 0.47 17.94 12.55
CA MET A 497 0.66 18.25 11.14
C MET A 497 1.47 19.52 10.93
N VAL A 498 1.15 20.59 11.64
CA VAL A 498 1.85 21.90 11.55
C VAL A 498 3.25 21.81 12.14
N GLU A 499 3.43 21.10 13.26
CA GLU A 499 4.73 20.93 13.91
C GLU A 499 5.72 20.16 13.02
N HIS A 500 5.27 19.09 12.36
CA HIS A 500 6.14 18.19 11.60
C HIS A 500 6.12 18.44 10.09
N GLY A 501 5.09 19.07 9.55
CA GLY A 501 4.82 19.15 8.11
C GLY A 501 5.63 20.20 7.33
N GLY A 502 6.66 20.78 7.90
CA GLY A 502 7.43 21.85 7.23
C GLY A 502 6.67 23.16 7.06
N GLU A 503 5.43 23.27 7.54
CA GLU A 503 4.67 24.53 7.55
C GLU A 503 5.43 25.61 8.33
N ASN A 504 5.99 25.25 9.49
CA ASN A 504 6.80 26.15 10.31
C ASN A 504 8.16 26.44 9.68
N GLN A 505 8.80 25.48 9.00
CA GLN A 505 10.09 25.70 8.35
C GLN A 505 10.01 26.73 7.22
N LEU A 506 8.93 26.69 6.44
CA LEU A 506 8.72 27.67 5.36
C LEU A 506 8.39 29.05 5.91
N THR A 507 7.64 29.14 6.99
CA THR A 507 7.37 30.40 7.69
C THR A 507 8.68 31.03 8.19
N GLU A 508 9.60 30.23 8.74
CA GLU A 508 10.93 30.70 9.16
C GLU A 508 11.83 31.08 7.97
N ILE A 509 11.80 30.34 6.87
CA ILE A 509 12.54 30.68 5.64
C ILE A 509 12.01 31.98 5.03
N LEU A 510 10.69 32.16 4.99
CA LEU A 510 10.08 33.39 4.48
C LEU A 510 10.32 34.58 5.37
N LYS A 511 10.31 34.42 6.70
CA LYS A 511 10.72 35.46 7.67
C LYS A 511 12.17 35.83 7.45
N LYS A 512 13.08 34.87 7.29
CA LYS A 512 14.51 35.14 7.01
C LYS A 512 14.71 35.85 5.67
N LYS A 513 13.97 35.51 4.61
CA LYS A 513 14.04 36.21 3.31
C LYS A 513 13.49 37.63 3.38
N ARG A 514 12.45 37.90 4.18
CA ARG A 514 11.92 39.27 4.40
C ARG A 514 12.86 40.15 5.20
N ASN A 515 13.67 39.55 6.09
CA ASN A 515 14.65 40.28 6.89
C ASN A 515 16.01 40.48 6.19
N ILE A 516 16.18 40.02 4.96
CA ILE A 516 17.41 40.15 4.14
C ILE A 516 17.21 41.17 2.99
N SER A 517 16.06 41.79 2.87
CA SER A 517 15.91 42.95 1.96
C SER A 517 16.33 44.22 2.66
N PRO A 518 17.27 45.02 2.05
CA PRO A 518 17.88 46.18 2.65
C PRO A 518 16.89 47.32 2.88
#